data_43999984abcc693e4332dd38e1c4d641
#
_entry.id   43999984abcc693e4332dd38e1c4d641
#
_cell.length_a   1.000
_cell.length_b   1.000
_cell.length_c   1.000
_cell.angle_alpha   90.00
_cell.angle_beta   90.00
_cell.angle_gamma   90.00
#
_symmetry.space_group_name_H-M   'P 1'
#
loop_
_entity.id
_entity.type
_entity.pdbx_description
1 polymer ?
#
loop_
_entity_poly.entity_id
_entity_poly.type
_entity_poly.pdbx_seq_one_letter_code
_entity_poly.pdbx_strand_id
1 'polypeptide(L)'
;MKVVKCINNNVAICLDDDNNELVAFGKGIGLKKPPFEIDEAVIQKTYYGIDENYVHMINEIPEEILLLSEEIIKYAEYELDYIFSPNIIFTLADHINFAIVRCKEKLNITLPIVQDIKFLYEKEYAIGTYALFLIEKKLNIKLPLEEASFISLHIINAEARKAGEIDGYAENKVIINKITKLIENKFNISINKDDSIKYLV
;
A
#
# COMPACT_ATOMS: atom_id res chain seq x y z
N MET A 1 -22.48 15.91 2.24
CA MET A 1 -21.32 15.24 2.85
C MET A 1 -20.64 16.18 3.84
N LYS A 2 -20.16 15.69 5.01
CA LYS A 2 -19.62 16.49 6.11
C LYS A 2 -18.17 16.15 6.38
N VAL A 3 -17.26 17.14 6.31
CA VAL A 3 -15.86 16.98 6.70
C VAL A 3 -15.78 16.95 8.24
N VAL A 4 -15.16 15.89 8.79
CA VAL A 4 -14.97 15.72 10.24
C VAL A 4 -13.52 15.87 10.67
N LYS A 5 -12.57 15.60 9.76
CA LYS A 5 -11.14 15.79 10.04
C LYS A 5 -10.41 16.10 8.73
N CYS A 6 -9.59 17.15 8.73
CA CYS A 6 -8.69 17.44 7.61
C CYS A 6 -7.39 16.68 7.83
N ILE A 7 -6.95 15.99 6.77
CA ILE A 7 -5.68 15.26 6.75
C ILE A 7 -4.59 16.19 6.22
N ASN A 8 -4.80 16.75 5.04
CA ASN A 8 -3.98 17.81 4.44
C ASN A 8 -4.86 18.74 3.61
N ASN A 9 -4.29 19.62 2.80
CA ASN A 9 -5.06 20.61 2.04
C ASN A 9 -6.05 20.00 1.04
N ASN A 10 -5.83 18.77 0.58
CA ASN A 10 -6.58 18.12 -0.49
C ASN A 10 -7.18 16.77 -0.10
N VAL A 11 -7.00 16.34 1.17
CA VAL A 11 -7.52 15.08 1.70
C VAL A 11 -8.19 15.31 3.04
N ALA A 12 -9.39 14.77 3.21
CA ALA A 12 -10.14 14.87 4.45
C ALA A 12 -10.92 13.58 4.75
N ILE A 13 -11.18 13.35 6.03
CA ILE A 13 -12.14 12.34 6.48
C ILE A 13 -13.51 13.01 6.50
N CYS A 14 -14.45 12.37 5.86
CA CYS A 14 -15.83 12.84 5.72
C CYS A 14 -16.81 11.78 6.21
N LEU A 15 -18.01 12.24 6.54
CA LEU A 15 -19.20 11.40 6.70
C LEU A 15 -20.11 11.65 5.51
N ASP A 16 -20.62 10.55 4.93
CA ASP A 16 -21.69 10.63 3.94
C ASP A 16 -23.05 10.87 4.60
N ASP A 17 -24.12 10.86 3.82
CA ASP A 17 -25.48 11.14 4.31
C ASP A 17 -26.01 9.99 5.20
N ASP A 18 -25.42 8.79 5.09
CA ASP A 18 -25.73 7.62 5.93
C ASP A 18 -24.81 7.51 7.17
N ASN A 19 -23.95 8.55 7.42
CA ASN A 19 -22.93 8.59 8.46
C ASN A 19 -21.81 7.54 8.32
N ASN A 20 -21.58 7.01 7.12
CA ASN A 20 -20.41 6.17 6.88
C ASN A 20 -19.16 7.05 6.74
N GLU A 21 -18.08 6.63 7.37
CA GLU A 21 -16.79 7.29 7.26
C GLU A 21 -16.11 6.94 5.93
N LEU A 22 -15.53 7.96 5.31
CA LEU A 22 -14.78 7.83 4.07
C LEU A 22 -13.62 8.83 4.03
N VAL A 23 -12.59 8.51 3.25
CA VAL A 23 -11.52 9.44 2.90
C VAL A 23 -11.87 10.09 1.56
N ALA A 24 -11.99 11.41 1.54
CA ALA A 24 -12.29 12.20 0.35
C ALA A 24 -11.06 12.95 -0.12
N PHE A 25 -10.86 12.95 -1.43
CA PHE A 25 -9.84 13.72 -2.14
C PHE A 25 -10.51 14.81 -2.94
N GLY A 26 -10.01 16.05 -2.83
CA GLY A 26 -10.54 17.19 -3.58
C GLY A 26 -9.68 18.42 -3.35
N LYS A 27 -9.50 19.22 -4.40
CA LYS A 27 -8.66 20.42 -4.31
C LYS A 27 -9.18 21.39 -3.26
N GLY A 28 -8.36 21.63 -2.23
CA GLY A 28 -8.68 22.57 -1.15
C GLY A 28 -9.71 22.08 -0.12
N ILE A 29 -10.10 20.78 -0.16
CA ILE A 29 -11.11 20.20 0.75
C ILE A 29 -10.70 20.32 2.21
N GLY A 30 -9.41 20.32 2.52
CA GLY A 30 -8.88 20.40 3.88
C GLY A 30 -8.43 21.79 4.33
N LEU A 31 -8.72 22.86 3.57
CA LEU A 31 -8.28 24.22 3.91
C LEU A 31 -9.08 24.88 5.03
N LYS A 32 -10.30 24.40 5.30
CA LYS A 32 -11.16 24.93 6.36
C LYS A 32 -11.03 24.11 7.64
N LYS A 33 -11.25 24.73 8.79
CA LYS A 33 -11.25 24.02 10.06
C LYS A 33 -12.53 23.19 10.21
N PRO A 34 -12.44 21.86 10.39
CA PRO A 34 -13.62 21.01 10.58
C PRO A 34 -14.30 21.24 11.95
N PRO A 35 -15.61 20.88 12.09
CA PRO A 35 -16.46 20.28 11.08
C PRO A 35 -17.13 21.31 10.16
N PHE A 36 -17.36 20.95 8.89
CA PHE A 36 -18.13 21.76 7.94
C PHE A 36 -18.74 20.90 6.83
N GLU A 37 -19.82 21.39 6.20
CA GLU A 37 -20.41 20.76 5.04
C GLU A 37 -19.62 21.10 3.77
N ILE A 38 -19.50 20.12 2.87
CA ILE A 38 -18.80 20.25 1.60
C ILE A 38 -19.73 19.88 0.44
N ASP A 39 -19.62 20.65 -0.65
CA ASP A 39 -20.27 20.34 -1.89
C ASP A 39 -19.54 19.15 -2.57
N GLU A 40 -20.31 18.15 -2.98
CA GLU A 40 -19.77 16.97 -3.67
C GLU A 40 -19.05 17.34 -4.97
N ALA A 41 -19.40 18.46 -5.59
CA ALA A 41 -18.77 18.95 -6.80
C ALA A 41 -17.25 19.23 -6.66
N VAL A 42 -16.75 19.46 -5.44
CA VAL A 42 -15.31 19.66 -5.18
C VAL A 42 -14.58 18.36 -4.87
N ILE A 43 -15.31 17.25 -4.70
CA ILE A 43 -14.76 15.94 -4.41
C ILE A 43 -14.36 15.29 -5.73
N GLN A 44 -13.11 14.92 -5.83
CA GLN A 44 -12.58 14.22 -6.99
C GLN A 44 -12.68 12.70 -6.84
N LYS A 45 -12.51 12.21 -5.59
CA LYS A 45 -12.53 10.78 -5.24
C LYS A 45 -12.91 10.55 -3.81
N THR A 46 -13.50 9.36 -3.57
CA THR A 46 -13.84 8.88 -2.25
C THR A 46 -13.40 7.42 -2.09
N TYR A 47 -12.91 7.08 -0.90
CA TYR A 47 -12.56 5.72 -0.53
C TYR A 47 -13.27 5.36 0.77
N TYR A 48 -14.07 4.29 0.74
CA TYR A 48 -14.75 3.72 1.90
C TYR A 48 -13.94 2.57 2.48
N GLY A 49 -14.16 2.28 3.77
CA GLY A 49 -13.54 1.14 4.43
C GLY A 49 -12.03 1.27 4.62
N ILE A 50 -11.53 2.50 4.72
CA ILE A 50 -10.13 2.75 5.05
C ILE A 50 -9.92 2.50 6.54
N ASP A 51 -9.00 1.60 6.88
CA ASP A 51 -8.62 1.32 8.26
C ASP A 51 -8.01 2.59 8.90
N GLU A 52 -8.38 2.88 10.16
CA GLU A 52 -7.88 4.05 10.91
C GLU A 52 -6.35 4.12 10.97
N ASN A 53 -5.67 2.98 10.93
CA ASN A 53 -4.21 2.92 10.93
C ASN A 53 -3.60 3.61 9.70
N TYR A 54 -4.29 3.62 8.56
CA TYR A 54 -3.81 4.29 7.35
C TYR A 54 -4.03 5.80 7.35
N VAL A 55 -4.99 6.29 8.14
CA VAL A 55 -5.30 7.73 8.25
C VAL A 55 -4.10 8.54 8.73
N HIS A 56 -3.34 8.01 9.69
CA HIS A 56 -2.13 8.68 10.19
C HIS A 56 -1.03 8.71 9.12
N MET A 57 -0.87 7.62 8.40
CA MET A 57 0.14 7.45 7.35
C MET A 57 -0.09 8.44 6.19
N ILE A 58 -1.35 8.66 5.79
CA ILE A 58 -1.72 9.57 4.69
C ILE A 58 -1.22 11.01 4.94
N ASN A 59 -1.14 11.45 6.20
CA ASN A 59 -0.65 12.79 6.53
C ASN A 59 0.80 13.05 6.14
N GLU A 60 1.62 12.02 6.13
CA GLU A 60 3.06 12.10 5.90
C GLU A 60 3.45 11.89 4.43
N ILE A 61 2.48 11.46 3.61
CA ILE A 61 2.70 11.12 2.20
C ILE A 61 2.32 12.33 1.32
N PRO A 62 3.21 12.80 0.44
CA PRO A 62 2.89 13.81 -0.55
C PRO A 62 1.74 13.38 -1.46
N GLU A 63 0.83 14.32 -1.76
CA GLU A 63 -0.33 14.05 -2.62
C GLU A 63 0.05 13.46 -3.99
N GLU A 64 1.14 13.94 -4.58
CA GLU A 64 1.63 13.43 -5.87
C GLU A 64 1.98 11.94 -5.83
N ILE A 65 2.45 11.43 -4.68
CA ILE A 65 2.76 10.01 -4.48
C ILE A 65 1.47 9.20 -4.31
N LEU A 66 0.48 9.74 -3.60
CA LEU A 66 -0.84 9.09 -3.48
C LEU A 66 -1.51 8.94 -4.85
N LEU A 67 -1.53 10.01 -5.66
CA LEU A 67 -2.11 9.97 -7.01
C LEU A 67 -1.34 9.03 -7.95
N LEU A 68 -0.02 8.99 -7.82
CA LEU A 68 0.83 8.07 -8.57
C LEU A 68 0.54 6.61 -8.20
N SER A 69 0.42 6.32 -6.89
CA SER A 69 0.11 4.97 -6.40
C SER A 69 -1.26 4.50 -6.87
N GLU A 70 -2.25 5.39 -6.91
CA GLU A 70 -3.55 5.08 -7.47
C GLU A 70 -3.47 4.71 -8.96
N GLU A 71 -2.69 5.45 -9.75
CA GLU A 71 -2.50 5.14 -11.17
C GLU A 71 -1.83 3.78 -11.37
N ILE A 72 -0.85 3.45 -10.53
CA ILE A 72 -0.19 2.14 -10.55
C ILE A 72 -1.20 1.03 -10.21
N ILE A 73 -2.03 1.21 -9.18
CA ILE A 73 -3.03 0.21 -8.78
C ILE A 73 -4.10 0.04 -9.85
N LYS A 74 -4.58 1.10 -10.49
CA LYS A 74 -5.51 1.00 -11.63
C LYS A 74 -4.92 0.22 -12.80
N TYR A 75 -3.65 0.42 -13.09
CA TYR A 75 -2.96 -0.37 -14.10
C TYR A 75 -2.85 -1.84 -13.67
N ALA A 76 -2.53 -2.11 -12.40
CA ALA A 76 -2.50 -3.46 -11.85
C ALA A 76 -3.87 -4.16 -11.94
N GLU A 77 -4.96 -3.45 -11.60
CA GLU A 77 -6.33 -3.95 -11.71
C GLU A 77 -6.67 -4.37 -13.14
N TYR A 78 -6.26 -3.55 -14.11
CA TYR A 78 -6.47 -3.86 -15.53
C TYR A 78 -5.66 -5.07 -16.00
N GLU A 79 -4.37 -5.16 -15.66
CA GLU A 79 -3.47 -6.24 -16.12
C GLU A 79 -3.79 -7.60 -15.45
N LEU A 80 -4.26 -7.57 -14.20
CA LEU A 80 -4.54 -8.78 -13.42
C LEU A 80 -6.00 -9.20 -13.43
N ASP A 81 -6.89 -8.40 -14.03
CA ASP A 81 -8.35 -8.57 -13.98
C ASP A 81 -8.84 -8.75 -12.53
N TYR A 82 -8.38 -7.88 -11.63
CA TYR A 82 -8.56 -8.00 -10.20
C TYR A 82 -8.85 -6.65 -9.56
N ILE A 83 -9.84 -6.59 -8.63
CA ILE A 83 -10.19 -5.36 -7.88
C ILE A 83 -9.57 -5.43 -6.50
N PHE A 84 -8.67 -4.52 -6.23
CA PHE A 84 -8.00 -4.40 -4.94
C PHE A 84 -8.83 -3.67 -3.89
N SER A 85 -8.53 -3.94 -2.61
CA SER A 85 -9.00 -3.08 -1.52
C SER A 85 -8.35 -1.69 -1.63
N PRO A 86 -9.09 -0.60 -1.37
CA PRO A 86 -8.52 0.76 -1.41
C PRO A 86 -7.28 0.96 -0.53
N ASN A 87 -7.13 0.17 0.50
CA ASN A 87 -5.99 0.23 1.43
C ASN A 87 -4.63 0.02 0.75
N ILE A 88 -4.58 -0.72 -0.38
CA ILE A 88 -3.33 -0.95 -1.11
C ILE A 88 -2.72 0.36 -1.64
N ILE A 89 -3.55 1.34 -2.00
CA ILE A 89 -3.06 2.63 -2.51
C ILE A 89 -2.21 3.32 -1.44
N PHE A 90 -2.63 3.27 -0.20
CA PHE A 90 -1.93 3.91 0.91
C PHE A 90 -0.65 3.16 1.30
N THR A 91 -0.71 1.83 1.36
CA THR A 91 0.49 1.02 1.67
C THR A 91 1.53 1.11 0.56
N LEU A 92 1.11 1.17 -0.71
CA LEU A 92 2.01 1.36 -1.83
C LEU A 92 2.59 2.78 -1.84
N ALA A 93 1.78 3.80 -1.53
CA ALA A 93 2.23 5.18 -1.46
C ALA A 93 3.27 5.38 -0.36
N ASP A 94 3.07 4.78 0.82
CA ASP A 94 4.05 4.79 1.90
C ASP A 94 5.36 4.13 1.48
N HIS A 95 5.29 2.95 0.86
CA HIS A 95 6.47 2.27 0.31
C HIS A 95 7.22 3.15 -0.70
N ILE A 96 6.53 3.75 -1.67
CA ILE A 96 7.15 4.61 -2.69
C ILE A 96 7.79 5.84 -2.03
N ASN A 97 7.11 6.48 -1.09
CA ASN A 97 7.62 7.62 -0.34
C ASN A 97 8.93 7.25 0.39
N PHE A 98 8.94 6.12 1.07
CA PHE A 98 10.10 5.62 1.78
C PHE A 98 11.23 5.20 0.83
N ALA A 99 10.93 4.56 -0.31
CA ALA A 99 11.91 4.21 -1.34
C ALA A 99 12.60 5.45 -1.93
N ILE A 100 11.84 6.54 -2.13
CA ILE A 100 12.39 7.82 -2.59
C ILE A 100 13.37 8.42 -1.57
N VAL A 101 13.00 8.39 -0.28
CA VAL A 101 13.87 8.88 0.81
C VAL A 101 15.17 8.06 0.84
N ARG A 102 15.07 6.73 0.85
CA ARG A 102 16.24 5.83 0.83
C ARG A 102 17.14 6.07 -0.38
N CYS A 103 16.54 6.25 -1.56
CA CYS A 103 17.29 6.52 -2.78
C CYS A 103 18.10 7.82 -2.67
N LYS A 104 17.51 8.89 -2.11
CA LYS A 104 18.20 10.16 -1.86
C LYS A 104 19.36 10.00 -0.85
N GLU A 105 19.18 9.16 0.15
CA GLU A 105 20.20 8.85 1.17
C GLU A 105 21.22 7.80 0.71
N LYS A 106 21.08 7.28 -0.51
CA LYS A 106 21.93 6.22 -1.09
C LYS A 106 21.92 4.92 -0.28
N LEU A 107 20.82 4.63 0.39
CA LEU A 107 20.60 3.39 1.14
C LEU A 107 19.97 2.35 0.19
N ASN A 108 20.77 1.42 -0.30
CA ASN A 108 20.30 0.33 -1.14
C ASN A 108 19.94 -0.88 -0.27
N ILE A 109 18.74 -1.43 -0.47
CA ILE A 109 18.32 -2.68 0.14
C ILE A 109 18.29 -3.75 -0.95
N THR A 110 19.03 -4.84 -0.73
CA THR A 110 18.98 -6.03 -1.57
C THR A 110 18.48 -7.19 -0.74
N LEU A 111 17.42 -7.84 -1.23
CA LEU A 111 16.87 -9.05 -0.61
C LEU A 111 17.00 -10.23 -1.59
N PRO A 112 17.34 -11.43 -1.09
CA PRO A 112 17.44 -12.63 -1.94
C PRO A 112 16.14 -12.93 -2.71
N ILE A 113 14.98 -12.61 -2.15
CA ILE A 113 13.65 -12.86 -2.72
C ILE A 113 13.37 -12.08 -4.02
N VAL A 114 14.16 -11.03 -4.34
CA VAL A 114 13.99 -10.21 -5.55
C VAL A 114 14.03 -11.06 -6.82
N GLN A 115 14.92 -12.06 -6.86
CA GLN A 115 15.04 -12.96 -8.01
C GLN A 115 13.85 -13.91 -8.13
N ASP A 116 13.36 -14.41 -7.01
CA ASP A 116 12.22 -15.35 -6.99
C ASP A 116 10.93 -14.67 -7.46
N ILE A 117 10.71 -13.42 -7.08
CA ILE A 117 9.54 -12.64 -7.53
C ILE A 117 9.52 -12.51 -9.04
N LYS A 118 10.65 -12.17 -9.64
CA LYS A 118 10.76 -12.03 -11.09
C LYS A 118 10.38 -13.30 -11.86
N PHE A 119 10.68 -14.49 -11.31
CA PHE A 119 10.41 -15.77 -11.97
C PHE A 119 9.02 -16.33 -11.64
N LEU A 120 8.54 -16.13 -10.43
CA LEU A 120 7.29 -16.75 -9.97
C LEU A 120 6.06 -15.87 -10.22
N TYR A 121 6.27 -14.54 -10.34
CA TYR A 121 5.21 -13.52 -10.43
C TYR A 121 5.49 -12.55 -11.57
N GLU A 122 5.57 -13.09 -12.80
CA GLU A 122 5.98 -12.33 -13.99
C GLU A 122 5.07 -11.11 -14.27
N LYS A 123 3.74 -11.25 -14.08
CA LYS A 123 2.78 -10.17 -14.31
C LYS A 123 2.95 -9.06 -13.28
N GLU A 124 3.01 -9.41 -12.01
CA GLU A 124 3.17 -8.46 -10.92
C GLU A 124 4.53 -7.77 -11.00
N TYR A 125 5.58 -8.50 -11.43
CA TYR A 125 6.90 -7.92 -11.68
C TYR A 125 6.88 -6.94 -12.86
N ALA A 126 6.12 -7.21 -13.91
CA ALA A 126 5.94 -6.28 -15.03
C ALA A 126 5.23 -4.99 -14.56
N ILE A 127 4.23 -5.11 -13.66
CA ILE A 127 3.55 -3.97 -13.04
C ILE A 127 4.54 -3.18 -12.18
N GLY A 128 5.37 -3.84 -11.37
CA GLY A 128 6.42 -3.19 -10.58
C GLY A 128 7.41 -2.42 -11.46
N THR A 129 7.81 -2.99 -12.60
CA THR A 129 8.69 -2.32 -13.57
C THR A 129 8.00 -1.11 -14.21
N TYR A 130 6.72 -1.23 -14.55
CA TYR A 130 5.93 -0.10 -15.04
C TYR A 130 5.81 1.01 -14.01
N ALA A 131 5.66 0.66 -12.74
CA ALA A 131 5.63 1.63 -11.64
C ALA A 131 6.94 2.43 -11.56
N LEU A 132 8.10 1.80 -11.71
CA LEU A 132 9.39 2.51 -11.76
C LEU A 132 9.46 3.50 -12.93
N PHE A 133 8.95 3.11 -14.10
CA PHE A 133 8.86 4.01 -15.25
C PHE A 133 7.95 5.22 -14.95
N LEU A 134 6.80 5.02 -14.33
CA LEU A 134 5.90 6.10 -13.95
C LEU A 134 6.52 7.05 -12.92
N ILE A 135 7.21 6.51 -11.91
CA ILE A 135 7.92 7.29 -10.89
C ILE A 135 8.99 8.17 -11.56
N GLU A 136 9.82 7.60 -12.42
CA GLU A 136 10.85 8.36 -13.14
C GLU A 136 10.22 9.44 -14.01
N LYS A 137 9.17 9.11 -14.76
CA LYS A 137 8.49 10.04 -15.68
C LYS A 137 7.80 11.20 -14.96
N LYS A 138 7.15 10.95 -13.83
CA LYS A 138 6.31 11.97 -13.15
C LYS A 138 7.06 12.75 -12.09
N LEU A 139 7.96 12.07 -11.34
CA LEU A 139 8.69 12.69 -10.25
C LEU A 139 10.14 13.02 -10.60
N ASN A 140 10.61 12.62 -11.80
CA ASN A 140 12.02 12.75 -12.22
C ASN A 140 13.00 12.10 -11.20
N ILE A 141 12.58 10.98 -10.60
CA ILE A 141 13.36 10.21 -9.62
C ILE A 141 13.55 8.81 -10.18
N LYS A 142 14.80 8.39 -10.36
CA LYS A 142 15.15 7.05 -10.80
C LYS A 142 15.43 6.17 -9.59
N LEU A 143 14.51 5.27 -9.29
CA LEU A 143 14.67 4.26 -8.25
C LEU A 143 15.50 3.06 -8.75
N PRO A 144 16.17 2.33 -7.83
CA PRO A 144 16.84 1.07 -8.15
C PRO A 144 15.86 0.03 -8.70
N LEU A 145 16.36 -0.88 -9.57
CA LEU A 145 15.52 -1.90 -10.21
C LEU A 145 14.90 -2.89 -9.21
N GLU A 146 15.57 -3.09 -8.08
CA GLU A 146 15.09 -3.92 -6.97
C GLU A 146 13.73 -3.45 -6.42
N GLU A 147 13.44 -2.15 -6.51
CA GLU A 147 12.16 -1.60 -6.06
C GLU A 147 10.97 -2.12 -6.89
N ALA A 148 11.20 -2.57 -8.13
CA ALA A 148 10.17 -3.25 -8.91
C ALA A 148 9.64 -4.50 -8.18
N SER A 149 10.52 -5.29 -7.58
CA SER A 149 10.13 -6.49 -6.82
C SER A 149 9.42 -6.13 -5.50
N PHE A 150 9.83 -5.06 -4.84
CA PHE A 150 9.15 -4.62 -3.62
C PHE A 150 7.74 -4.09 -3.92
N ILE A 151 7.56 -3.34 -5.00
CA ILE A 151 6.23 -2.90 -5.46
C ILE A 151 5.38 -4.11 -5.83
N SER A 152 5.95 -5.10 -6.53
CA SER A 152 5.27 -6.35 -6.86
C SER A 152 4.80 -7.11 -5.62
N LEU A 153 5.61 -7.14 -4.55
CA LEU A 153 5.24 -7.76 -3.28
C LEU A 153 4.02 -7.11 -2.63
N HIS A 154 3.86 -5.78 -2.74
CA HIS A 154 2.65 -5.11 -2.26
C HIS A 154 1.42 -5.60 -3.00
N ILE A 155 1.51 -5.80 -4.31
CA ILE A 155 0.43 -6.31 -5.16
C ILE A 155 0.10 -7.76 -4.80
N ILE A 156 1.10 -8.65 -4.78
CA ILE A 156 0.97 -10.07 -4.44
C ILE A 156 0.33 -10.25 -3.05
N ASN A 157 0.79 -9.49 -2.06
CA ASN A 157 0.24 -9.55 -0.70
C ASN A 157 -1.22 -9.08 -0.64
N ALA A 158 -1.61 -8.11 -1.46
CA ALA A 158 -2.98 -7.62 -1.52
C ALA A 158 -3.93 -8.63 -2.17
N GLU A 159 -3.47 -9.37 -3.20
CA GLU A 159 -4.22 -10.49 -3.79
C GLU A 159 -4.39 -11.63 -2.77
N ALA A 160 -3.31 -11.99 -2.07
CA ALA A 160 -3.33 -13.08 -1.08
C ALA A 160 -4.26 -12.78 0.11
N ARG A 161 -4.36 -11.52 0.55
CA ARG A 161 -5.26 -11.11 1.63
C ARG A 161 -6.72 -11.35 1.28
N LYS A 162 -7.15 -11.00 0.06
CA LYS A 162 -8.54 -11.23 -0.38
C LYS A 162 -8.85 -12.72 -0.59
N ALA A 163 -7.87 -13.48 -1.08
CA ALA A 163 -7.99 -14.94 -1.15
C ALA A 163 -8.09 -15.59 0.23
N GLY A 164 -7.45 -15.00 1.25
CA GLY A 164 -7.48 -15.47 2.65
C GLY A 164 -8.72 -15.05 3.44
N GLU A 165 -9.41 -13.99 3.05
CA GLU A 165 -10.71 -13.60 3.64
C GLU A 165 -11.80 -14.62 3.37
N ILE A 166 -11.59 -15.52 2.40
CA ILE A 166 -12.56 -16.57 2.02
C ILE A 166 -12.39 -17.85 2.84
N ASP A 167 -11.23 -18.16 3.53
CA ASP A 167 -11.11 -19.29 4.49
C ASP A 167 -9.68 -19.61 4.99
N GLY A 168 -8.67 -18.80 4.78
CA GLY A 168 -7.29 -19.26 4.94
C GLY A 168 -6.45 -18.67 6.09
N TYR A 169 -6.87 -17.59 6.76
CA TYR A 169 -6.01 -16.93 7.75
C TYR A 169 -5.67 -17.82 8.97
N ALA A 170 -6.65 -18.57 9.44
CA ALA A 170 -6.44 -19.50 10.56
C ALA A 170 -5.60 -20.71 10.14
N GLU A 171 -5.80 -21.24 8.93
CA GLU A 171 -5.04 -22.37 8.39
C GLU A 171 -3.60 -22.00 8.05
N ASN A 172 -3.38 -20.85 7.43
CA ASN A 172 -2.04 -20.33 7.12
C ASN A 172 -1.22 -20.11 8.40
N LYS A 173 -1.83 -19.57 9.46
CA LYS A 173 -1.17 -19.42 10.77
C LYS A 173 -0.78 -20.77 11.39
N VAL A 174 -1.60 -21.80 11.21
CA VAL A 174 -1.31 -23.16 11.65
C VAL A 174 -0.15 -23.75 10.84
N ILE A 175 -0.13 -23.56 9.53
CA ILE A 175 0.93 -24.04 8.63
C ILE A 175 2.25 -23.33 8.94
N ILE A 176 2.25 -22.01 9.05
CA ILE A 176 3.44 -21.22 9.43
C ILE A 176 3.99 -21.70 10.78
N ASN A 177 3.13 -21.87 11.80
CA ASN A 177 3.56 -22.37 13.10
C ASN A 177 4.15 -23.79 13.03
N LYS A 178 3.61 -24.68 12.18
CA LYS A 178 4.16 -26.02 11.97
C LYS A 178 5.53 -25.97 11.28
N ILE A 179 5.67 -25.17 10.24
CA ILE A 179 6.94 -24.98 9.51
C ILE A 179 7.99 -24.38 10.45
N THR A 180 7.64 -23.32 11.19
CA THR A 180 8.55 -22.70 12.18
C THR A 180 9.06 -23.74 13.19
N LYS A 181 8.16 -24.54 13.80
CA LYS A 181 8.56 -25.59 14.74
C LYS A 181 9.44 -26.67 14.10
N LEU A 182 9.17 -27.03 12.85
CA LEU A 182 10.02 -28.00 12.13
C LEU A 182 11.43 -27.46 11.92
N ILE A 183 11.56 -26.18 11.58
CA ILE A 183 12.86 -25.51 11.39
C ILE A 183 13.57 -25.41 12.75
N GLU A 184 12.91 -24.93 13.77
CA GLU A 184 13.46 -24.83 15.14
C GLU A 184 14.00 -26.17 15.63
N ASN A 185 13.22 -27.24 15.48
CA ASN A 185 13.61 -28.58 15.90
C ASN A 185 14.77 -29.16 15.08
N LYS A 186 14.77 -28.93 13.75
CA LYS A 186 15.80 -29.49 12.85
C LYS A 186 17.15 -28.81 12.99
N PHE A 187 17.17 -27.50 13.24
CA PHE A 187 18.37 -26.69 13.33
C PHE A 187 18.76 -26.31 14.76
N ASN A 188 17.96 -26.72 15.75
CA ASN A 188 18.14 -26.41 17.18
C ASN A 188 18.29 -24.90 17.43
N ILE A 189 17.43 -24.10 16.77
CA ILE A 189 17.36 -22.63 16.88
C ILE A 189 15.97 -22.24 17.42
N SER A 190 15.88 -21.04 18.01
CA SER A 190 14.60 -20.43 18.36
C SER A 190 14.37 -19.23 17.44
N ILE A 191 13.23 -19.25 16.72
CA ILE A 191 12.82 -18.14 15.86
C ILE A 191 11.96 -17.21 16.70
N ASN A 192 12.49 -16.03 17.01
CA ASN A 192 11.75 -15.05 17.80
C ASN A 192 10.59 -14.48 16.95
N LYS A 193 9.35 -14.75 17.35
CA LYS A 193 8.15 -14.35 16.60
C LYS A 193 7.99 -12.85 16.47
N ASP A 194 8.58 -12.05 17.36
CA ASP A 194 8.50 -10.60 17.34
C ASP A 194 9.42 -9.96 16.29
N ASP A 195 10.51 -10.63 15.90
CA ASP A 195 11.44 -10.10 14.90
C ASP A 195 11.07 -10.49 13.46
N SER A 196 10.40 -11.64 13.27
CA SER A 196 10.00 -12.10 11.94
C SER A 196 8.75 -11.38 11.40
N ILE A 197 7.88 -10.85 12.26
CA ILE A 197 6.67 -10.11 11.84
C ILE A 197 7.00 -8.69 11.38
N LYS A 198 8.09 -8.08 11.86
CA LYS A 198 8.53 -6.73 11.46
C LYS A 198 9.08 -6.64 10.04
N TYR A 199 9.41 -7.77 9.42
CA TYR A 199 10.00 -7.83 8.06
C TYR A 199 9.06 -8.43 7.01
N LEU A 200 7.83 -8.83 7.38
CA LEU A 200 6.81 -9.43 6.52
C LEU A 200 5.54 -8.59 6.38
N VAL A 201 5.57 -7.34 6.89
CA VAL A 201 4.45 -6.39 6.75
C VAL A 201 4.86 -5.25 5.86
#